data_adea80aeb12aba1390d212500431936b
#
_entry.id   adea80aeb12aba1390d212500431936b
#
_cell.length_a   1.000
_cell.length_b   1.000
_cell.length_c   1.000
_cell.angle_alpha   90.00
_cell.angle_beta   90.00
_cell.angle_gamma   90.00
#
_symmetry.space_group_name_H-M   'P 1'
#
loop_
_entity.id
_entity.type
_entity.pdbx_description
1 polymer ?
#
loop_
_entity_poly.entity_id
_entity_poly.type
_entity_poly.pdbx_seq_one_letter_code
_entity_poly.pdbx_strand_id
1 'polypeptide(L)'
;EGFNAVITRTKKGLDLINQATKAGYIHVGDKLNIDHINDFQPHQVNKKKAVYARHQGMIKNGSPTIDTKGLRIEELSKLNSKDFNEKEEYGVRSRIKKIKT
;
A
#
# COMPACT_ATOMS: atom_id res chain seq x y z
N GLU A 1 -8.59 11.45 20.88
CA GLU A 1 -9.11 11.93 19.63
C GLU A 1 -8.15 11.65 18.49
N GLY A 2 -8.69 11.20 17.38
CA GLY A 2 -7.90 10.88 16.21
C GLY A 2 -7.72 12.05 15.26
N PHE A 3 -6.59 12.07 14.59
CA PHE A 3 -6.32 12.99 13.49
C PHE A 3 -6.17 12.19 12.21
N ASN A 4 -6.57 12.77 11.09
CA ASN A 4 -6.35 12.20 9.77
C ASN A 4 -5.13 12.83 9.14
N ALA A 5 -4.30 12.01 8.49
CA ALA A 5 -3.18 12.51 7.70
C ALA A 5 -3.70 12.91 6.32
N VAL A 6 -3.31 14.08 5.83
CA VAL A 6 -3.69 14.58 4.52
C VAL A 6 -2.43 14.92 3.72
N ILE A 7 -2.38 14.45 2.49
CA ILE A 7 -1.30 14.74 1.55
C ILE A 7 -1.90 15.44 0.33
N THR A 8 -1.44 16.65 0.06
CA THR A 8 -1.81 17.36 -1.17
C THR A 8 -0.75 17.10 -2.23
N ARG A 9 -1.18 16.78 -3.44
CA ARG A 9 -0.27 16.45 -4.56
C ARG A 9 -0.28 17.50 -5.66
N THR A 10 -1.19 18.46 -5.59
CA THR A 10 -1.32 19.51 -6.59
C THR A 10 -1.50 20.86 -5.89
N LYS A 11 -1.18 21.93 -6.61
CA LYS A 11 -1.43 23.29 -6.12
C LYS A 11 -2.92 23.51 -5.85
N LYS A 12 -3.77 23.00 -6.73
CA LYS A 12 -5.22 23.11 -6.59
C LYS A 12 -5.73 22.41 -5.31
N GLY A 13 -5.18 21.21 -5.01
CA GLY A 13 -5.49 20.51 -3.76
C GLY A 13 -5.05 21.27 -2.53
N LEU A 14 -3.85 21.84 -2.54
CA LEU A 14 -3.34 22.67 -1.45
C LEU A 14 -4.21 23.93 -1.25
N ASP A 15 -4.59 24.61 -2.32
CA ASP A 15 -5.44 25.79 -2.27
C ASP A 15 -6.82 25.46 -1.66
N LEU A 16 -7.38 24.31 -2.01
CA LEU A 16 -8.66 23.84 -1.45
C LEU A 16 -8.57 23.63 0.07
N ILE A 17 -7.51 22.98 0.54
CA ILE A 17 -7.27 22.77 1.97
C ILE A 17 -7.11 24.11 2.69
N ASN A 18 -6.34 25.04 2.10
CA ASN A 18 -6.15 26.37 2.69
C ASN A 18 -7.45 27.16 2.77
N GLN A 19 -8.30 27.08 1.76
CA GLN A 19 -9.62 27.74 1.75
C GLN A 19 -10.54 27.15 2.82
N ALA A 20 -10.58 25.84 2.93
CA ALA A 20 -11.39 25.17 3.95
C ALA A 20 -10.94 25.53 5.37
N THR A 21 -9.63 25.67 5.58
CA THR A 21 -9.05 26.08 6.85
C THR A 21 -9.45 27.52 7.20
N LYS A 22 -9.35 28.44 6.25
CA LYS A 22 -9.76 29.85 6.45
C LYS A 22 -11.25 29.99 6.74
N ALA A 23 -12.06 29.15 6.10
CA ALA A 23 -13.51 29.18 6.31
C ALA A 23 -13.95 28.48 7.61
N GLY A 24 -13.05 27.85 8.33
CA GLY A 24 -13.33 27.19 9.61
C GLY A 24 -13.94 25.80 9.47
N TYR A 25 -13.96 25.21 8.28
CA TYR A 25 -14.51 23.86 8.07
C TYR A 25 -13.56 22.76 8.57
N ILE A 26 -12.26 23.02 8.53
CA ILE A 26 -11.25 22.07 9.02
C ILE A 26 -10.22 22.80 9.87
N HIS A 27 -9.62 22.03 10.79
CA HIS A 27 -8.51 22.51 11.59
C HIS A 27 -7.26 21.70 11.20
N VAL A 28 -6.21 22.41 10.78
CA VAL A 28 -4.94 21.77 10.41
C VAL A 28 -4.00 21.83 11.60
N GLY A 29 -3.52 20.67 12.04
CA GLY A 29 -2.55 20.54 13.09
C GLY A 29 -1.11 20.68 12.59
N ASP A 30 -0.21 19.94 13.19
CA ASP A 30 1.20 20.00 12.86
C ASP A 30 1.50 19.38 11.49
N LYS A 31 2.57 19.89 10.87
CA LYS A 31 3.08 19.32 9.63
C LYS A 31 3.67 17.93 9.88
N LEU A 32 3.26 16.96 9.07
CA LEU A 32 3.79 15.61 9.15
C LEU A 32 5.16 15.49 8.48
N ASN A 33 6.01 14.65 9.06
CA ASN A 33 7.20 14.19 8.38
C ASN A 33 6.83 13.02 7.47
N ILE A 34 7.04 13.20 6.16
CA ILE A 34 6.72 12.17 5.15
C ILE A 34 7.42 10.84 5.46
N ASP A 35 8.61 10.87 6.01
CA ASP A 35 9.38 9.67 6.34
C ASP A 35 8.70 8.80 7.41
N HIS A 36 7.78 9.37 8.19
CA HIS A 36 7.07 8.68 9.26
C HIS A 36 5.68 8.17 8.85
N ILE A 37 5.23 8.42 7.61
CA ILE A 37 3.89 8.00 7.17
C ILE A 37 3.71 6.49 7.27
N ASN A 38 4.73 5.71 6.95
CA ASN A 38 4.66 4.26 6.99
C ASN A 38 4.47 3.71 8.41
N ASP A 39 4.78 4.49 9.43
CA ASP A 39 4.64 4.07 10.83
C ASP A 39 3.18 4.05 11.31
N PHE A 40 2.29 4.75 10.62
CA PHE A 40 0.88 4.83 11.02
C PHE A 40 0.11 3.53 10.79
N GLN A 41 0.45 2.81 9.73
CA GLN A 41 -0.21 1.54 9.41
C GLN A 41 0.78 0.53 8.85
N PRO A 42 1.63 -0.05 9.70
CA PRO A 42 2.67 -0.97 9.23
C PRO A 42 2.12 -2.20 8.50
N HIS A 43 0.90 -2.65 8.84
CA HIS A 43 0.26 -3.77 8.13
C HIS A 43 -0.03 -3.43 6.67
N GLN A 44 -0.43 -2.20 6.37
CA GLN A 44 -0.68 -1.75 5.00
C GLN A 44 0.62 -1.68 4.18
N VAL A 45 1.70 -1.23 4.81
CA VAL A 45 3.02 -1.21 4.20
C VAL A 45 3.48 -2.62 3.83
N ASN A 46 3.33 -3.57 4.76
CA ASN A 46 3.70 -4.97 4.52
C ASN A 46 2.87 -5.59 3.39
N LYS A 47 1.58 -5.30 3.33
CA LYS A 47 0.71 -5.77 2.23
C LYS A 47 1.17 -5.24 0.89
N LYS A 48 1.54 -3.97 0.79
CA LYS A 48 2.07 -3.38 -0.46
C LYS A 48 3.37 -4.05 -0.90
N LYS A 49 4.27 -4.30 0.05
CA LYS A 49 5.54 -4.98 -0.22
C LYS A 49 5.34 -6.43 -0.65
N ALA A 50 4.27 -7.07 -0.21
CA ALA A 50 3.96 -8.47 -0.50
C ALA A 50 3.22 -8.69 -1.83
N VAL A 51 2.70 -7.64 -2.46
CA VAL A 51 1.80 -7.75 -3.62
C VAL A 51 2.41 -8.55 -4.76
N TYR A 52 3.65 -8.26 -5.14
CA TYR A 52 4.30 -8.96 -6.25
C TYR A 52 4.47 -10.45 -5.96
N ALA A 53 4.97 -10.80 -4.77
CA ALA A 53 5.18 -12.20 -4.39
C ALA A 53 3.85 -12.97 -4.37
N ARG A 54 2.80 -12.36 -3.82
CA ARG A 54 1.45 -12.96 -3.81
C ARG A 54 0.91 -13.14 -5.23
N HIS A 55 1.11 -12.15 -6.09
CA HIS A 55 0.72 -12.21 -7.48
C HIS A 55 1.44 -13.33 -8.23
N GLN A 56 2.73 -13.51 -7.99
CA GLN A 56 3.50 -14.63 -8.55
C GLN A 56 2.96 -15.98 -8.08
N GLY A 57 2.57 -16.09 -6.83
CA GLY A 57 1.92 -17.29 -6.30
C GLY A 57 0.62 -17.63 -7.01
N MET A 58 -0.19 -16.61 -7.32
CA MET A 58 -1.42 -16.79 -8.10
C MET A 58 -1.13 -17.26 -9.52
N ILE A 59 -0.17 -16.65 -10.20
CA ILE A 59 0.23 -17.03 -11.56
C ILE A 59 0.70 -18.49 -11.60
N LYS A 60 1.56 -18.89 -10.66
CA LYS A 60 2.09 -20.26 -10.58
C LYS A 60 1.00 -21.31 -10.34
N ASN A 61 -0.11 -20.93 -9.74
CA ASN A 61 -1.25 -21.82 -9.52
C ASN A 61 -2.31 -21.72 -10.62
N GLY A 62 -2.04 -20.94 -11.67
CA GLY A 62 -2.99 -20.76 -12.78
C GLY A 62 -4.25 -19.99 -12.42
N SER A 63 -4.21 -19.22 -11.32
CA SER A 63 -5.36 -18.42 -10.89
C SER A 63 -5.47 -17.14 -11.72
N PRO A 64 -6.69 -16.61 -11.93
CA PRO A 64 -6.86 -15.32 -12.55
C PRO A 64 -6.12 -14.22 -11.79
N THR A 65 -5.49 -13.31 -12.52
CA THR A 65 -4.77 -12.19 -11.94
C THR A 65 -5.19 -10.89 -12.63
N ILE A 66 -5.00 -9.78 -11.93
CA ILE A 66 -5.24 -8.46 -12.49
C ILE A 66 -3.98 -7.98 -13.23
N ASP A 67 -4.17 -7.04 -14.13
CA ASP A 67 -3.05 -6.36 -14.79
C ASP A 67 -2.44 -5.36 -13.80
N THR A 68 -1.18 -5.58 -13.46
CA THR A 68 -0.43 -4.71 -12.54
C THR A 68 0.59 -3.83 -13.26
N LYS A 69 0.51 -3.75 -14.58
CA LYS A 69 1.42 -2.97 -15.41
C LYS A 69 1.42 -1.51 -14.97
N GLY A 70 2.61 -0.95 -14.78
CA GLY A 70 2.76 0.44 -14.34
C GLY A 70 2.69 0.68 -12.85
N LEU A 71 2.37 -0.33 -12.04
CA LEU A 71 2.30 -0.19 -10.58
C LEU A 71 3.65 -0.37 -9.86
N ARG A 72 4.69 -0.77 -10.60
CA ARG A 72 6.06 -0.93 -10.08
C ARG A 72 6.17 -1.90 -8.88
N ILE A 73 5.29 -2.87 -8.81
CA ILE A 73 5.25 -3.82 -7.68
C ILE A 73 6.47 -4.74 -7.65
N GLU A 74 7.01 -5.12 -8.83
CA GLU A 74 8.22 -5.92 -8.91
C GLU A 74 9.42 -5.19 -8.33
N GLU A 75 9.59 -3.91 -8.67
CA GLU A 75 10.66 -3.07 -8.12
C GLU A 75 10.56 -2.95 -6.61
N LEU A 76 9.36 -2.77 -6.08
CA LEU A 76 9.14 -2.72 -4.64
C LEU A 76 9.51 -4.04 -3.96
N SER A 77 9.21 -5.17 -4.60
CA SER A 77 9.54 -6.50 -4.05
C SER A 77 11.03 -6.75 -3.90
N LYS A 78 11.85 -6.09 -4.71
CA LYS A 78 13.32 -6.21 -4.65
C LYS A 78 13.90 -5.62 -3.37
N LEU A 79 13.16 -4.77 -2.67
CA LEU A 79 13.55 -4.22 -1.38
C LEU A 79 13.29 -5.20 -0.22
N ASN A 80 12.55 -6.27 -0.46
CA ASN A 80 12.26 -7.29 0.53
C ASN A 80 13.36 -8.34 0.59
N SER A 81 13.44 -9.05 1.73
CA SER A 81 14.28 -10.24 1.78
C SER A 81 13.70 -11.35 0.89
N LYS A 82 14.58 -12.22 0.41
CA LYS A 82 14.16 -13.40 -0.36
C LYS A 82 13.21 -14.28 0.45
N ASP A 83 13.48 -14.46 1.73
CA ASP A 83 12.66 -15.25 2.63
C ASP A 83 11.23 -14.68 2.74
N PHE A 84 11.11 -13.36 2.89
CA PHE A 84 9.79 -12.70 2.93
C PHE A 84 8.98 -12.97 1.66
N ASN A 85 9.59 -12.79 0.49
CA ASN A 85 8.91 -13.01 -0.79
C ASN A 85 8.50 -14.47 -0.98
N GLU A 86 9.37 -15.41 -0.63
CA GLU A 86 9.07 -16.84 -0.71
C GLU A 86 7.92 -17.26 0.20
N LYS A 87 7.89 -16.75 1.41
CA LYS A 87 6.80 -17.03 2.37
C LYS A 87 5.47 -16.48 1.89
N GLU A 88 5.45 -15.27 1.35
CA GLU A 88 4.24 -14.66 0.83
C GLU A 88 3.69 -15.41 -0.39
N GLU A 89 4.57 -15.81 -1.30
CA GLU A 89 4.20 -16.62 -2.46
C GLU A 89 3.65 -17.98 -2.03
N TYR A 90 4.34 -18.65 -1.14
CA TYR A 90 3.92 -19.96 -0.61
C TYR A 90 2.56 -19.85 0.09
N GLY A 91 2.36 -18.83 0.89
CA GLY A 91 1.09 -18.61 1.61
C GLY A 91 -0.11 -18.51 0.67
N VAL A 92 0.04 -17.80 -0.46
CA VAL A 92 -1.02 -17.69 -1.47
C VAL A 92 -1.27 -19.05 -2.14
N ARG A 93 -0.23 -19.72 -2.57
CA ARG A 93 -0.34 -21.05 -3.21
C ARG A 93 -1.02 -22.07 -2.29
N SER A 94 -0.66 -22.04 -1.03
CA SER A 94 -1.21 -22.92 -0.01
C SER A 94 -2.71 -22.68 0.20
N ARG A 95 -3.12 -21.41 0.27
CA ARG A 95 -4.54 -21.05 0.42
C ARG A 95 -5.37 -21.47 -0.79
N ILE A 96 -4.85 -21.27 -2.01
CA ILE A 96 -5.55 -21.67 -3.24
C ILE A 96 -5.75 -23.18 -3.27
N LYS A 97 -4.76 -23.96 -2.92
CA LYS A 97 -4.89 -25.43 -2.84
C LYS A 97 -6.01 -25.85 -1.89
N LYS A 98 -6.11 -25.22 -0.72
CA LYS A 98 -7.17 -25.52 0.25
C LYS A 98 -8.56 -25.23 -0.30
N ILE A 99 -8.71 -24.15 -1.06
CA ILE A 99 -10.02 -23.79 -1.64
C ILE A 99 -10.43 -24.78 -2.73
N LYS A 100 -9.46 -25.29 -3.52
CA LYS A 100 -9.72 -26.24 -4.63
C LYS A 100 -9.97 -27.67 -4.17
N THR A 101 -9.58 -28.01 -2.97
CA THR A 101 -9.84 -29.33 -2.39
C THR A 101 -11.09 -29.32 -1.51
#